data_3d5d556c37745d150cffcd1183f0f8e4
#
_entry.id   3d5d556c37745d150cffcd1183f0f8e4
#
_cell.length_a   1.000
_cell.length_b   1.000
_cell.length_c   1.000
_cell.angle_alpha   90.00
_cell.angle_beta   90.00
_cell.angle_gamma   90.00
#
_symmetry.space_group_name_H-M   'P 1'
#
loop_
_entity.id
_entity.type
_entity.pdbx_description
1 polymer ?
#
loop_
_entity_poly.entity_id
_entity_poly.type
_entity_poly.pdbx_seq_one_letter_code
_entity_poly.pdbx_strand_id
1 'polypeptide(L)'
;KGTFRLIFFLPVIIVSGPVMLMLTGQGAATISSINIQAIYNTLAIYMPNYLASAIADVFGNMIMILWYSGVQILIFLSALQKIDSSLYEAAKIDGGSGWECFWKITLPLIKPMVLLNAVYTVIFISNNENNSIINIIQSAMFAGNKGYGYASAMAWMYSLAETLIIGIVALVMLTRKDAYDKQVRKFRKEMR
;
A
#
# COMPACT_ATOMS: atom_id res chain seq x y z
N LYS A 1 13.96 -11.67 13.43
CA LYS A 1 12.56 -11.46 12.97
C LYS A 1 11.95 -10.18 13.55
N GLY A 2 12.19 -9.83 14.84
CA GLY A 2 11.67 -8.61 15.47
C GLY A 2 12.29 -7.33 14.91
N THR A 3 13.58 -7.31 14.69
CA THR A 3 14.33 -6.15 14.16
C THR A 3 13.84 -5.68 12.80
N PHE A 4 13.51 -6.61 11.88
CA PHE A 4 12.91 -6.27 10.58
C PHE A 4 11.57 -5.56 10.73
N ARG A 5 10.72 -6.02 11.65
CA ARG A 5 9.43 -5.35 11.93
C ARG A 5 9.63 -3.94 12.44
N LEU A 6 10.61 -3.72 13.32
CA LEU A 6 10.93 -2.39 13.84
C LEU A 6 11.39 -1.45 12.73
N ILE A 7 12.27 -1.90 11.83
CA ILE A 7 12.80 -1.07 10.73
C ILE A 7 11.66 -0.59 9.80
N PHE A 8 10.69 -1.44 9.47
CA PHE A 8 9.56 -1.05 8.61
C PHE A 8 8.43 -0.33 9.35
N PHE A 9 8.31 -0.54 10.67
CA PHE A 9 7.27 0.11 11.46
C PHE A 9 7.66 1.51 11.93
N LEU A 10 8.94 1.75 12.16
CA LEU A 10 9.45 3.04 12.64
C LEU A 10 9.10 4.20 11.69
N PRO A 11 9.26 4.10 10.37
CA PRO A 11 8.81 5.14 9.44
C PRO A 11 7.31 5.44 9.53
N VAL A 12 6.49 4.40 9.72
CA VAL A 12 5.02 4.56 9.84
C VAL A 12 4.63 5.33 11.09
N ILE A 13 5.33 5.09 12.22
CA ILE A 13 5.11 5.84 13.47
C ILE A 13 5.50 7.31 13.28
N ILE A 14 6.63 7.57 12.63
CA ILE A 14 7.14 8.93 12.39
C ILE A 14 6.15 9.72 11.51
N VAL A 15 5.54 9.10 10.51
CA VAL A 15 4.54 9.74 9.63
C VAL A 15 3.17 9.87 10.30
N SER A 16 2.96 9.24 11.46
CA SER A 16 1.69 9.41 12.18
C SER A 16 1.47 10.89 12.55
N GLY A 17 0.23 11.38 12.32
CA GLY A 17 -0.11 12.80 12.52
C GLY A 17 0.38 13.41 13.84
N PRO A 18 0.22 12.75 15.02
CA PRO A 18 0.70 13.27 16.29
C PRO A 18 2.22 13.47 16.34
N VAL A 19 3.00 12.55 15.79
CA VAL A 19 4.47 12.64 15.79
C VAL A 19 4.94 13.71 14.81
N MET A 20 4.30 13.81 13.64
CA MET A 20 4.59 14.88 12.67
C MET A 20 4.31 16.26 13.27
N LEU A 21 3.20 16.46 13.97
CA LEU A 21 2.88 17.70 14.65
C LEU A 21 3.93 18.06 15.72
N MET A 22 4.42 17.09 16.48
CA MET A 22 5.49 17.31 17.45
C MET A 22 6.81 17.69 16.77
N LEU A 23 7.18 17.02 15.69
CA LEU A 23 8.41 17.29 14.94
C LEU A 23 8.37 18.67 14.28
N THR A 24 7.24 19.02 13.66
CA THR A 24 7.05 20.36 13.07
C THR A 24 7.07 21.46 14.12
N GLY A 25 6.45 21.24 15.28
CA GLY A 25 6.48 22.18 16.41
C GLY A 25 7.88 22.40 17.01
N GLN A 26 8.78 21.44 16.87
CA GLN A 26 10.18 21.53 17.33
C GLN A 26 11.15 22.03 16.25
N GLY A 27 10.66 22.47 15.10
CA GLY A 27 11.51 22.91 13.98
C GLY A 27 12.23 21.79 13.23
N ALA A 28 11.97 20.52 13.58
CA ALA A 28 12.52 19.35 12.90
C ALA A 28 11.71 18.97 11.62
N ALA A 29 11.03 19.91 11.05
CA ALA A 29 9.98 19.76 10.05
C ALA A 29 10.45 19.37 8.65
N THR A 30 11.68 19.06 8.46
CA THR A 30 12.10 18.47 7.19
C THR A 30 12.67 17.10 7.46
N ILE A 31 11.82 16.10 7.26
CA ILE A 31 12.32 14.83 6.78
C ILE A 31 13.20 15.19 5.61
N SER A 32 14.50 15.00 5.81
CA SER A 32 15.52 15.42 4.88
C SER A 32 15.11 14.94 3.48
N SER A 33 14.45 15.81 2.73
CA SER A 33 14.18 15.54 1.33
C SER A 33 15.57 15.30 0.72
N ILE A 34 15.78 14.08 0.22
CA ILE A 34 16.98 13.81 -0.57
C ILE A 34 17.05 14.96 -1.57
N ASN A 35 18.19 15.63 -1.64
CA ASN A 35 18.34 16.75 -2.55
C ASN A 35 18.30 16.21 -3.98
N ILE A 36 17.09 16.09 -4.53
CA ILE A 36 16.81 15.57 -5.87
C ILE A 36 17.67 16.32 -6.90
N GLN A 37 17.83 17.63 -6.69
CA GLN A 37 18.61 18.48 -7.59
C GLN A 37 20.11 18.10 -7.56
N ALA A 38 20.67 17.75 -6.41
CA ALA A 38 22.04 17.30 -6.32
C ALA A 38 22.25 15.95 -7.04
N ILE A 39 21.30 15.03 -6.88
CA ILE A 39 21.32 13.75 -7.61
C ILE A 39 21.21 13.99 -9.11
N TYR A 40 20.25 14.81 -9.54
CA TYR A 40 20.05 15.16 -10.95
C TYR A 40 21.34 15.76 -11.55
N ASN A 41 21.94 16.76 -10.91
CA ASN A 41 23.14 17.41 -11.39
C ASN A 41 24.32 16.45 -11.54
N THR A 42 24.45 15.50 -10.61
CA THR A 42 25.51 14.48 -10.69
C THR A 42 25.25 13.51 -11.84
N LEU A 43 24.01 13.06 -12.02
CA LEU A 43 23.66 12.12 -13.08
C LEU A 43 23.68 12.75 -14.48
N ALA A 44 23.31 14.02 -14.61
CA ALA A 44 23.29 14.75 -15.87
C ALA A 44 24.71 14.92 -16.51
N ILE A 45 25.76 14.69 -15.72
CA ILE A 45 27.14 14.67 -16.24
C ILE A 45 27.42 13.40 -17.05
N TYR A 46 26.78 12.28 -16.66
CA TYR A 46 27.11 10.95 -17.21
C TYR A 46 26.04 10.40 -18.15
N MET A 47 24.84 10.97 -18.16
CA MET A 47 23.72 10.45 -18.94
C MET A 47 22.80 11.56 -19.47
N PRO A 48 21.95 11.27 -20.50
CA PRO A 48 20.99 12.22 -21.03
C PRO A 48 20.01 12.74 -19.95
N ASN A 49 19.64 14.02 -20.05
CA ASN A 49 18.82 14.72 -19.05
C ASN A 49 17.51 14.00 -18.70
N TYR A 50 16.84 13.36 -19.67
CA TYR A 50 15.60 12.62 -19.44
C TYR A 50 15.77 11.39 -18.55
N LEU A 51 16.95 10.69 -18.64
CA LEU A 51 17.26 9.58 -17.76
C LEU A 51 17.69 10.07 -16.38
N ALA A 52 18.49 11.13 -16.34
CA ALA A 52 18.96 11.73 -15.11
C ALA A 52 17.77 12.22 -14.25
N SER A 53 16.76 12.88 -14.87
CA SER A 53 15.56 13.32 -14.16
C SER A 53 14.74 12.14 -13.66
N ALA A 54 14.46 11.13 -14.49
CA ALA A 54 13.68 9.96 -14.10
C ALA A 54 14.33 9.20 -12.92
N ILE A 55 15.65 9.03 -12.94
CA ILE A 55 16.37 8.36 -11.85
C ILE A 55 16.36 9.23 -10.58
N ALA A 56 16.62 10.54 -10.71
CA ALA A 56 16.59 11.46 -9.57
C ALA A 56 15.22 11.51 -8.90
N ASP A 57 14.13 11.49 -9.68
CA ASP A 57 12.75 11.46 -9.18
C ASP A 57 12.45 10.13 -8.46
N VAL A 58 12.90 9.00 -8.98
CA VAL A 58 12.74 7.69 -8.32
C VAL A 58 13.47 7.69 -6.97
N PHE A 59 14.71 8.14 -6.92
CA PHE A 59 15.47 8.21 -5.66
C PHE A 59 14.87 9.22 -4.68
N GLY A 60 14.41 10.37 -5.15
CA GLY A 60 13.75 11.37 -4.32
C GLY A 60 12.46 10.89 -3.68
N ASN A 61 11.68 10.11 -4.44
CA ASN A 61 10.43 9.55 -3.95
C ASN A 61 10.59 8.21 -3.21
N MET A 62 11.75 7.57 -3.27
CA MET A 62 11.99 6.24 -2.69
C MET A 62 11.73 6.21 -1.18
N ILE A 63 12.13 7.24 -0.45
CA ILE A 63 11.87 7.35 0.99
C ILE A 63 10.36 7.41 1.25
N MET A 64 9.63 8.22 0.49
CA MET A 64 8.17 8.32 0.59
C MET A 64 7.49 6.99 0.26
N ILE A 65 7.93 6.30 -0.79
CA ILE A 65 7.41 4.98 -1.17
C ILE A 65 7.64 3.97 -0.04
N LEU A 66 8.85 3.91 0.52
CA LEU A 66 9.17 3.02 1.64
C LEU A 66 8.33 3.34 2.89
N TRP A 67 8.10 4.61 3.16
CA TRP A 67 7.29 5.02 4.29
C TRP A 67 5.82 4.64 4.13
N TYR A 68 5.26 4.91 2.95
CA TYR A 68 3.87 4.58 2.66
C TYR A 68 3.62 3.07 2.54
N SER A 69 4.63 2.29 2.16
CA SER A 69 4.53 0.82 2.03
C SER A 69 4.76 0.06 3.34
N GLY A 70 5.18 0.71 4.42
CA GLY A 70 5.57 0.04 5.66
C GLY A 70 4.47 -0.84 6.26
N VAL A 71 3.23 -0.35 6.34
CA VAL A 71 2.08 -1.12 6.87
C VAL A 71 1.73 -2.28 5.94
N GLN A 72 1.75 -2.06 4.63
CA GLN A 72 1.47 -3.09 3.63
C GLN A 72 2.48 -4.25 3.73
N ILE A 73 3.76 -3.93 3.89
CA ILE A 73 4.82 -4.92 4.08
C ILE A 73 4.57 -5.74 5.35
N LEU A 74 4.17 -5.09 6.46
CA LEU A 74 3.88 -5.78 7.72
C LEU A 74 2.65 -6.70 7.61
N ILE A 75 1.61 -6.29 6.91
CA ILE A 75 0.43 -7.11 6.64
C ILE A 75 0.84 -8.39 5.89
N PHE A 76 1.59 -8.25 4.79
CA PHE A 76 2.07 -9.41 4.03
C PHE A 76 3.03 -10.29 4.81
N LEU A 77 3.97 -9.69 5.56
CA LEU A 77 4.90 -10.44 6.39
C LEU A 77 4.16 -11.27 7.45
N SER A 78 3.12 -10.71 8.05
CA SER A 78 2.28 -11.41 9.03
C SER A 78 1.49 -12.55 8.39
N ALA A 79 1.00 -12.34 7.16
CA ALA A 79 0.27 -13.36 6.41
C ALA A 79 1.18 -14.55 6.05
N LEU A 80 2.38 -14.26 5.53
CA LEU A 80 3.36 -15.28 5.15
C LEU A 80 3.84 -16.11 6.37
N GLN A 81 3.95 -15.50 7.54
CA GLN A 81 4.36 -16.20 8.76
C GLN A 81 3.29 -17.15 9.33
N LYS A 82 2.03 -17.02 8.90
CA LYS A 82 0.93 -17.90 9.31
C LYS A 82 0.82 -19.16 8.46
N ILE A 83 1.53 -19.25 7.34
CA ILE A 83 1.51 -20.43 6.47
C ILE A 83 2.33 -21.53 7.16
N ASP A 84 1.72 -22.72 7.30
CA ASP A 84 2.37 -23.86 7.88
C ASP A 84 3.49 -24.38 6.95
N SER A 85 4.68 -24.60 7.52
CA SER A 85 5.83 -25.14 6.78
C SER A 85 5.58 -26.54 6.23
N SER A 86 4.72 -27.32 6.87
CA SER A 86 4.34 -28.67 6.43
C SER A 86 3.78 -28.71 5.02
N LEU A 87 3.07 -27.63 4.59
CA LEU A 87 2.55 -27.53 3.22
C LEU A 87 3.68 -27.44 2.17
N TYR A 88 4.76 -26.76 2.50
CA TYR A 88 5.93 -26.65 1.61
C TYR A 88 6.76 -27.93 1.61
N GLU A 89 6.83 -28.62 2.75
CA GLU A 89 7.52 -29.91 2.88
C GLU A 89 6.80 -30.98 2.06
N ALA A 90 5.47 -31.07 2.17
CA ALA A 90 4.66 -31.97 1.35
C ALA A 90 4.83 -31.69 -0.14
N ALA A 91 4.76 -30.42 -0.54
CA ALA A 91 4.93 -30.05 -1.95
C ALA A 91 6.33 -30.39 -2.50
N LYS A 92 7.37 -30.32 -1.66
CA LYS A 92 8.73 -30.73 -2.05
C LYS A 92 8.84 -32.25 -2.23
N ILE A 93 8.17 -33.03 -1.38
CA ILE A 93 8.10 -34.51 -1.52
C ILE A 93 7.42 -34.88 -2.84
N ASP A 94 6.38 -34.14 -3.23
CA ASP A 94 5.69 -34.29 -4.51
C ASP A 94 6.49 -33.77 -5.72
N GLY A 95 7.73 -33.30 -5.50
CA GLY A 95 8.61 -32.79 -6.57
C GLY A 95 8.30 -31.35 -7.01
N GLY A 96 7.49 -30.63 -6.26
CA GLY A 96 7.11 -29.25 -6.58
C GLY A 96 8.28 -28.26 -6.48
N SER A 97 8.46 -27.43 -7.50
CA SER A 97 9.44 -26.34 -7.51
C SER A 97 9.01 -25.18 -6.60
N GLY A 98 9.97 -24.35 -6.17
CA GLY A 98 9.67 -23.15 -5.37
C GLY A 98 8.70 -22.18 -6.08
N TRP A 99 8.76 -22.10 -7.41
CA TRP A 99 7.85 -21.31 -8.22
C TRP A 99 6.41 -21.84 -8.16
N GLU A 100 6.25 -23.16 -8.26
CA GLU A 100 4.94 -23.79 -8.12
C GLU A 100 4.36 -23.64 -6.73
N CYS A 101 5.18 -23.79 -5.69
CA CYS A 101 4.77 -23.53 -4.32
C CYS A 101 4.28 -22.09 -4.13
N PHE A 102 4.96 -21.11 -4.72
CA PHE A 102 4.52 -19.72 -4.65
C PHE A 102 3.12 -19.53 -5.28
N TRP A 103 2.90 -20.01 -6.50
CA TRP A 103 1.64 -19.79 -7.22
C TRP A 103 0.48 -20.66 -6.73
N LYS A 104 0.76 -21.92 -6.33
CA LYS A 104 -0.26 -22.91 -5.97
C LYS A 104 -0.58 -22.94 -4.48
N ILE A 105 0.38 -22.56 -3.60
CA ILE A 105 0.24 -22.63 -2.14
C ILE A 105 0.23 -21.20 -1.54
N THR A 106 1.33 -20.45 -1.72
CA THR A 106 1.51 -19.18 -1.02
C THR A 106 0.46 -18.16 -1.45
N LEU A 107 0.34 -17.90 -2.74
CA LEU A 107 -0.54 -16.85 -3.27
C LEU A 107 -2.02 -17.08 -2.95
N PRO A 108 -2.59 -18.29 -3.09
CA PRO A 108 -3.97 -18.56 -2.67
C PRO A 108 -4.22 -18.36 -1.18
N LEU A 109 -3.26 -18.76 -0.33
CA LEU A 109 -3.40 -18.65 1.12
C LEU A 109 -3.33 -17.20 1.63
N ILE A 110 -2.52 -16.34 1.01
CA ILE A 110 -2.44 -14.93 1.37
C ILE A 110 -3.51 -14.05 0.70
N LYS A 111 -4.33 -14.59 -0.19
CA LYS A 111 -5.35 -13.86 -0.94
C LYS A 111 -6.26 -12.98 -0.07
N PRO A 112 -6.76 -13.42 1.11
CA PRO A 112 -7.55 -12.56 1.99
C PRO A 112 -6.77 -11.33 2.48
N MET A 113 -5.45 -11.50 2.69
CA MET A 113 -4.58 -10.40 3.12
C MET A 113 -4.25 -9.43 1.98
N VAL A 114 -4.24 -9.92 0.73
CA VAL A 114 -4.14 -9.05 -0.47
C VAL A 114 -5.36 -8.13 -0.54
N LEU A 115 -6.57 -8.64 -0.30
CA LEU A 115 -7.79 -7.83 -0.27
C LEU A 115 -7.72 -6.78 0.85
N LEU A 116 -7.37 -7.21 2.07
CA LEU A 116 -7.23 -6.30 3.20
C LEU A 116 -6.21 -5.20 2.92
N ASN A 117 -5.08 -5.57 2.32
CA ASN A 117 -4.03 -4.62 1.96
C ASN A 117 -4.47 -3.65 0.85
N ALA A 118 -5.23 -4.13 -0.14
CA ALA A 118 -5.79 -3.29 -1.19
C ALA A 118 -6.77 -2.24 -0.62
N VAL A 119 -7.67 -2.66 0.27
CA VAL A 119 -8.60 -1.74 0.97
C VAL A 119 -7.83 -0.71 1.79
N TYR A 120 -6.85 -1.17 2.58
CA TYR A 120 -6.00 -0.28 3.36
C TYR A 120 -5.30 0.75 2.47
N THR A 121 -4.74 0.32 1.34
CA THR A 121 -4.03 1.20 0.40
C THR A 121 -4.95 2.27 -0.19
N VAL A 122 -6.18 1.90 -0.59
CA VAL A 122 -7.16 2.87 -1.10
C VAL A 122 -7.46 3.92 -0.05
N ILE A 123 -7.82 3.50 1.17
CA ILE A 123 -8.14 4.42 2.28
C ILE A 123 -6.94 5.32 2.61
N PHE A 124 -5.75 4.73 2.66
CA PHE A 124 -4.53 5.45 3.01
C PHE A 124 -4.16 6.53 1.99
N ILE A 125 -4.23 6.20 0.69
CA ILE A 125 -3.94 7.17 -0.39
C ILE A 125 -5.05 8.23 -0.46
N SER A 126 -6.31 7.84 -0.30
CA SER A 126 -7.45 8.75 -0.34
C SER A 126 -7.40 9.81 0.74
N ASN A 127 -6.97 9.45 1.94
CA ASN A 127 -6.90 10.37 3.09
C ASN A 127 -5.52 11.02 3.29
N ASN A 128 -4.62 10.91 2.32
CA ASN A 128 -3.28 11.50 2.42
C ASN A 128 -3.35 13.02 2.28
N GLU A 129 -2.55 13.74 3.09
CA GLU A 129 -2.45 15.21 3.06
C GLU A 129 -1.98 15.76 1.70
N ASN A 130 -1.24 14.98 0.92
CA ASN A 130 -0.83 15.35 -0.43
C ASN A 130 -1.94 15.17 -1.48
N ASN A 131 -3.12 14.66 -1.08
CA ASN A 131 -4.24 14.49 -1.97
C ASN A 131 -4.89 15.85 -2.29
N SER A 132 -4.83 16.24 -3.55
CA SER A 132 -5.36 17.54 -4.02
C SER A 132 -6.86 17.70 -3.71
N ILE A 133 -7.65 16.62 -3.71
CA ILE A 133 -9.08 16.70 -3.40
C ILE A 133 -9.29 17.05 -1.92
N ILE A 134 -8.55 16.42 -1.02
CA ILE A 134 -8.60 16.74 0.42
C ILE A 134 -8.23 18.20 0.66
N ASN A 135 -7.17 18.69 0.01
CA ASN A 135 -6.75 20.08 0.11
C ASN A 135 -7.83 21.06 -0.41
N ILE A 136 -8.53 20.73 -1.49
CA ILE A 136 -9.65 21.53 -2.02
C ILE A 136 -10.81 21.53 -1.01
N ILE A 137 -11.16 20.38 -0.42
CA ILE A 137 -12.20 20.29 0.59
C ILE A 137 -11.86 21.14 1.81
N GLN A 138 -10.64 21.03 2.32
CA GLN A 138 -10.17 21.82 3.46
C GLN A 138 -10.17 23.32 3.15
N SER A 139 -9.67 23.72 1.99
CA SER A 139 -9.69 25.13 1.59
C SER A 139 -11.12 25.69 1.42
N ALA A 140 -12.04 24.88 0.90
CA ALA A 140 -13.44 25.26 0.77
C ALA A 140 -14.14 25.45 2.12
N MET A 141 -13.73 24.71 3.15
CA MET A 141 -14.28 24.80 4.52
C MET A 141 -14.07 26.21 5.12
N PHE A 142 -12.93 26.82 4.85
CA PHE A 142 -12.56 28.13 5.40
C PHE A 142 -12.75 29.29 4.40
N ALA A 143 -13.21 28.99 3.18
CA ALA A 143 -13.52 30.03 2.19
C ALA A 143 -14.80 30.78 2.59
N GLY A 144 -14.72 32.12 2.64
CA GLY A 144 -15.84 32.96 3.07
C GLY A 144 -17.11 32.87 2.21
N ASN A 145 -17.00 32.36 0.98
CA ASN A 145 -18.10 32.24 0.02
C ASN A 145 -18.69 30.81 -0.11
N LYS A 146 -18.06 29.77 0.50
CA LYS A 146 -18.47 28.35 0.35
C LYS A 146 -18.91 27.75 1.68
N GLY A 147 -18.11 27.83 2.72
CA GLY A 147 -18.43 27.41 4.08
C GLY A 147 -18.50 25.90 4.29
N TYR A 148 -18.81 25.51 5.53
CA TYR A 148 -18.79 24.12 5.97
C TYR A 148 -19.79 23.21 5.24
N GLY A 149 -20.96 23.73 4.86
CA GLY A 149 -21.98 22.92 4.16
C GLY A 149 -21.50 22.47 2.78
N TYR A 150 -20.86 23.35 2.02
CA TYR A 150 -20.29 23.02 0.73
C TYR A 150 -19.12 22.03 0.86
N ALA A 151 -18.21 22.26 1.79
CA ALA A 151 -17.09 21.36 2.05
C ALA A 151 -17.55 19.96 2.48
N SER A 152 -18.59 19.88 3.33
CA SER A 152 -19.20 18.60 3.75
C SER A 152 -19.82 17.85 2.57
N ALA A 153 -20.52 18.55 1.67
CA ALA A 153 -21.07 17.91 0.46
C ALA A 153 -19.97 17.31 -0.43
N MET A 154 -18.88 18.06 -0.64
CA MET A 154 -17.73 17.54 -1.38
C MET A 154 -17.09 16.34 -0.70
N ALA A 155 -16.93 16.35 0.63
CA ALA A 155 -16.39 15.23 1.40
C ALA A 155 -17.27 13.98 1.26
N TRP A 156 -18.60 14.12 1.30
CA TRP A 156 -19.52 13.01 1.09
C TRP A 156 -19.44 12.43 -0.32
N MET A 157 -19.38 13.28 -1.34
CA MET A 157 -19.21 12.81 -2.73
C MET A 157 -17.88 12.05 -2.90
N TYR A 158 -16.81 12.55 -2.30
CA TYR A 158 -15.52 11.89 -2.33
C TYR A 158 -15.53 10.54 -1.62
N SER A 159 -16.11 10.47 -0.41
CA SER A 159 -16.26 9.22 0.35
C SER A 159 -17.13 8.17 -0.37
N LEU A 160 -18.15 8.60 -1.10
CA LEU A 160 -18.95 7.69 -1.94
C LEU A 160 -18.12 7.13 -3.09
N ALA A 161 -17.31 7.95 -3.77
CA ALA A 161 -16.42 7.49 -4.81
C ALA A 161 -15.38 6.50 -4.28
N GLU A 162 -14.79 6.78 -3.12
CA GLU A 162 -13.86 5.89 -2.41
C GLU A 162 -14.50 4.54 -2.09
N THR A 163 -15.72 4.56 -1.52
CA THR A 163 -16.48 3.36 -1.18
C THR A 163 -16.80 2.52 -2.43
N LEU A 164 -17.13 3.16 -3.56
CA LEU A 164 -17.34 2.47 -4.83
C LEU A 164 -16.07 1.77 -5.32
N ILE A 165 -14.91 2.42 -5.26
CA ILE A 165 -13.62 1.81 -5.63
C ILE A 165 -13.33 0.59 -4.76
N ILE A 166 -13.48 0.71 -3.44
CA ILE A 166 -13.32 -0.39 -2.49
C ILE A 166 -14.28 -1.54 -2.82
N GLY A 167 -15.54 -1.22 -3.10
CA GLY A 167 -16.57 -2.19 -3.49
C GLY A 167 -16.20 -2.96 -4.76
N ILE A 168 -15.70 -2.28 -5.79
CA ILE A 168 -15.25 -2.90 -7.04
C ILE A 168 -14.06 -3.83 -6.78
N VAL A 169 -13.06 -3.38 -6.02
CA VAL A 169 -11.90 -4.21 -5.65
C VAL A 169 -12.34 -5.45 -4.89
N ALA A 170 -13.22 -5.29 -3.91
CA ALA A 170 -13.76 -6.41 -3.13
C ALA A 170 -14.53 -7.40 -4.02
N LEU A 171 -15.40 -6.93 -4.90
CA LEU A 171 -16.17 -7.78 -5.81
C LEU A 171 -15.24 -8.58 -6.74
N VAL A 172 -14.25 -7.93 -7.36
CA VAL A 172 -13.29 -8.61 -8.24
C VAL A 172 -12.52 -9.71 -7.50
N MET A 173 -12.14 -9.47 -6.25
CA MET A 173 -11.38 -10.43 -5.45
C MET A 173 -12.27 -11.58 -4.94
N LEU A 174 -13.52 -11.31 -4.57
CA LEU A 174 -14.47 -12.31 -4.08
C LEU A 174 -14.95 -13.23 -5.21
N THR A 175 -15.28 -12.70 -6.37
CA THR A 175 -15.73 -13.51 -7.51
C THR A 175 -14.68 -14.52 -7.96
N ARG A 176 -13.39 -14.15 -7.89
CA ARG A 176 -12.29 -15.11 -8.18
C ARG A 176 -12.18 -16.21 -7.11
N LYS A 177 -12.56 -15.94 -5.87
CA LYS A 177 -12.57 -16.97 -4.80
C LYS A 177 -13.66 -18.02 -5.05
N ASP A 178 -14.85 -17.59 -5.43
CA ASP A 178 -15.98 -18.50 -5.69
C ASP A 178 -15.69 -19.48 -6.84
N ALA A 179 -14.95 -19.07 -7.85
CA ALA A 179 -14.55 -19.94 -8.95
C ALA A 179 -13.62 -21.08 -8.48
N TYR A 180 -12.66 -20.78 -7.61
CA TYR A 180 -11.76 -21.77 -7.02
C TYR A 180 -12.49 -22.74 -6.09
N ASP A 181 -13.34 -22.23 -5.20
CA ASP A 181 -14.13 -23.06 -4.28
C ASP A 181 -15.10 -23.99 -5.03
N LYS A 182 -15.67 -23.54 -6.16
CA LYS A 182 -16.49 -24.38 -7.03
C LYS A 182 -15.69 -25.52 -7.62
N GLN A 183 -14.47 -25.29 -8.08
CA GLN A 183 -13.60 -26.36 -8.59
C GLN A 183 -13.27 -27.38 -7.50
N VAL A 184 -12.85 -26.94 -6.33
CA VAL A 184 -12.52 -27.83 -5.19
C VAL A 184 -13.74 -28.65 -4.79
N ARG A 185 -14.94 -28.07 -4.73
CA ARG A 185 -16.18 -28.79 -4.44
C ARG A 185 -16.54 -29.81 -5.52
N LYS A 186 -16.23 -29.52 -6.78
CA LYS A 186 -16.46 -30.45 -7.89
C LYS A 186 -15.53 -31.68 -7.77
N PHE A 187 -14.23 -31.46 -7.56
CA PHE A 187 -13.26 -32.54 -7.31
C PHE A 187 -13.64 -33.41 -6.11
N ARG A 188 -14.09 -32.79 -5.01
CA ARG A 188 -14.51 -33.54 -3.81
C ARG A 188 -15.77 -34.39 -4.05
N LYS A 189 -16.64 -33.99 -4.98
CA LYS A 189 -17.82 -34.80 -5.38
C LYS A 189 -17.46 -35.97 -6.30
N GLU A 190 -16.43 -35.82 -7.14
CA GLU A 190 -15.97 -36.84 -8.05
C GLU A 190 -15.16 -37.95 -7.34
N MET A 191 -14.60 -37.64 -6.15
CA MET A 191 -13.86 -38.59 -5.30
C MET A 191 -14.75 -39.38 -4.32
N ARG A 192 -16.06 -39.11 -4.27
CA ARG A 192 -17.04 -39.84 -3.44
C ARG A 192 -17.89 -40.76 -4.31
#